data_99f3db048c603a6f513e0f52ffe0984d
#
_entry.id   99f3db048c603a6f513e0f52ffe0984d
#
_cell.length_a   1.000
_cell.length_b   1.000
_cell.length_c   1.000
_cell.angle_alpha   90.00
_cell.angle_beta   90.00
_cell.angle_gamma   90.00
#
_symmetry.space_group_name_H-M   'P 1'
#
loop_
_entity.id
_entity.type
_entity.pdbx_description
1 polymer ?
#
loop_
_entity_poly.entity_id
_entity_poly.type
_entity_poly.pdbx_seq_one_letter_code
_entity_poly.pdbx_strand_id
1 'polypeptide(L)'
;MDIRAAIKAVTSNVDLDRDQMITVMRELMSGKSTDAQNAAFLVGLQMKGVKSSEILGGATVMRELATKVQLSDHPHMVDTCGTGGSGSNKFNVSTASAIVAACAGAKVAKHGNRGATSKSGSADVLEAAGINLTLSAEDVAATIEQVGIGFMFAPAHHSAMKHVITARKEIGVRTVFNLLGPLTNPAGAPNQIVGVFDAGWIPPLLEVLKELGSSHVLIVSAEDGLD
;
A
#
# COMPACT_ATOMS: atom_id res chain seq x y z
N MET A 1 23.79 0.48 -3.14
CA MET A 1 23.59 0.35 -4.62
C MET A 1 22.86 1.59 -5.08
N ASP A 2 23.36 2.31 -6.10
CA ASP A 2 22.65 3.44 -6.69
C ASP A 2 21.59 3.01 -7.72
N ILE A 3 20.75 3.93 -8.19
CA ILE A 3 19.66 3.64 -9.13
C ILE A 3 20.17 3.07 -10.46
N ARG A 4 21.35 3.49 -10.97
CA ARG A 4 21.89 2.99 -12.24
C ARG A 4 22.32 1.54 -12.13
N ALA A 5 22.98 1.19 -11.03
CA ALA A 5 23.37 -0.20 -10.74
C ALA A 5 22.13 -1.08 -10.53
N ALA A 6 21.08 -0.56 -9.88
CA ALA A 6 19.83 -1.26 -9.70
C ALA A 6 19.10 -1.51 -11.03
N ILE A 7 19.03 -0.51 -11.92
CA ILE A 7 18.47 -0.67 -13.26
C ILE A 7 19.23 -1.77 -14.02
N LYS A 8 20.58 -1.74 -14.01
CA LYS A 8 21.38 -2.77 -14.63
C LYS A 8 21.10 -4.17 -14.07
N ALA A 9 20.96 -4.29 -12.75
CA ALA A 9 20.65 -5.56 -12.09
C ALA A 9 19.28 -6.11 -12.54
N VAL A 10 18.21 -5.32 -12.40
CA VAL A 10 16.85 -5.81 -12.73
C VAL A 10 16.67 -6.08 -14.22
N THR A 11 17.29 -5.31 -15.11
CA THR A 11 17.26 -5.56 -16.56
C THR A 11 18.11 -6.76 -16.99
N SER A 12 19.04 -7.21 -16.12
CA SER A 12 19.82 -8.45 -16.29
C SER A 12 19.19 -9.63 -15.53
N ASN A 13 17.94 -9.51 -15.08
CA ASN A 13 17.20 -10.52 -14.33
C ASN A 13 17.87 -10.92 -12.99
N VAL A 14 18.55 -9.97 -12.33
CA VAL A 14 19.18 -10.16 -11.03
C VAL A 14 18.29 -9.59 -9.94
N ASP A 15 17.99 -10.42 -8.92
CA ASP A 15 17.18 -10.04 -7.77
C ASP A 15 17.98 -9.08 -6.86
N LEU A 16 17.27 -8.13 -6.25
CA LEU A 16 17.83 -7.28 -5.22
C LEU A 16 17.56 -7.87 -3.83
N ASP A 17 18.55 -7.83 -2.97
CA ASP A 17 18.33 -8.09 -1.55
C ASP A 17 17.58 -6.92 -0.90
N ARG A 18 17.16 -7.11 0.36
CA ARG A 18 16.40 -6.13 1.14
C ARG A 18 17.14 -4.78 1.26
N ASP A 19 18.43 -4.81 1.58
CA ASP A 19 19.21 -3.60 1.86
C ASP A 19 19.52 -2.82 0.57
N GLN A 20 19.75 -3.53 -0.52
CA GLN A 20 19.87 -2.92 -1.85
C GLN A 20 18.57 -2.23 -2.25
N MET A 21 17.42 -2.89 -2.07
CA MET A 21 16.12 -2.30 -2.36
C MET A 21 15.81 -1.11 -1.45
N ILE A 22 16.13 -1.15 -0.16
CA ILE A 22 16.00 0.00 0.76
C ILE A 22 16.80 1.19 0.23
N THR A 23 18.05 0.97 -0.18
CA THR A 23 18.91 2.05 -0.69
C THR A 23 18.31 2.70 -1.94
N VAL A 24 17.87 1.88 -2.89
CA VAL A 24 17.25 2.34 -4.15
C VAL A 24 15.94 3.07 -3.88
N MET A 25 15.09 2.52 -3.02
CA MET A 25 13.80 3.15 -2.67
C MET A 25 13.98 4.51 -1.99
N ARG A 26 14.98 4.67 -1.11
CA ARG A 26 15.30 5.98 -0.52
C ARG A 26 15.77 6.99 -1.59
N GLU A 27 16.51 6.56 -2.60
CA GLU A 27 16.91 7.41 -3.72
C GLU A 27 15.72 7.87 -4.54
N LEU A 28 14.82 6.94 -4.94
CA LEU A 28 13.59 7.24 -5.64
C LEU A 28 12.70 8.21 -4.85
N MET A 29 12.43 7.89 -3.58
CA MET A 29 11.50 8.62 -2.73
C MET A 29 12.05 9.97 -2.24
N SER A 30 13.35 10.25 -2.40
CA SER A 30 13.97 11.56 -2.12
C SER A 30 14.04 12.48 -3.34
N GLY A 31 13.64 12.00 -4.53
CA GLY A 31 13.71 12.77 -5.78
C GLY A 31 15.11 12.95 -6.35
N LYS A 32 16.06 12.11 -5.94
CA LYS A 32 17.44 12.14 -6.46
C LYS A 32 17.57 11.47 -7.83
N SER A 33 16.62 10.58 -8.17
CA SER A 33 16.54 9.93 -9.48
C SER A 33 15.61 10.71 -10.43
N THR A 34 15.86 10.60 -11.73
CA THR A 34 14.99 11.18 -12.76
C THR A 34 13.77 10.30 -13.03
N ASP A 35 12.70 10.88 -13.62
CA ASP A 35 11.51 10.11 -14.02
C ASP A 35 11.86 8.96 -14.98
N ALA A 36 12.82 9.18 -15.91
CA ALA A 36 13.31 8.13 -16.80
C ALA A 36 13.98 6.98 -16.05
N GLN A 37 14.78 7.27 -15.01
CA GLN A 37 15.40 6.26 -14.16
C GLN A 37 14.35 5.52 -13.33
N ASN A 38 13.39 6.26 -12.76
CA ASN A 38 12.28 5.67 -12.02
C ASN A 38 11.47 4.71 -12.90
N ALA A 39 11.11 5.13 -14.12
CA ALA A 39 10.41 4.31 -15.08
C ALA A 39 11.19 3.05 -15.46
N ALA A 40 12.48 3.19 -15.82
CA ALA A 40 13.33 2.07 -16.20
C ALA A 40 13.47 1.04 -15.05
N PHE A 41 13.66 1.51 -13.83
CA PHE A 41 13.75 0.64 -12.65
C PHE A 41 12.43 -0.10 -12.40
N LEU A 42 11.31 0.62 -12.35
CA LEU A 42 10.00 0.05 -12.04
C LEU A 42 9.56 -0.98 -13.10
N VAL A 43 9.78 -0.68 -14.39
CA VAL A 43 9.46 -1.61 -15.49
C VAL A 43 10.41 -2.81 -15.46
N GLY A 44 11.71 -2.59 -15.29
CA GLY A 44 12.69 -3.68 -15.21
C GLY A 44 12.40 -4.63 -14.04
N LEU A 45 12.07 -4.07 -12.85
CA LEU A 45 11.68 -4.84 -11.68
C LEU A 45 10.40 -5.67 -11.92
N GLN A 46 9.41 -5.07 -12.59
CA GLN A 46 8.17 -5.76 -12.96
C GLN A 46 8.41 -6.89 -13.97
N MET A 47 9.23 -6.65 -15.00
CA MET A 47 9.55 -7.65 -16.03
C MET A 47 10.33 -8.83 -15.45
N LYS A 48 11.27 -8.57 -14.55
CA LYS A 48 12.03 -9.60 -13.85
C LYS A 48 11.12 -10.48 -12.95
N GLY A 49 10.05 -9.93 -12.44
CA GLY A 49 9.24 -10.53 -11.38
C GLY A 49 9.76 -10.13 -9.99
N VAL A 50 8.92 -9.43 -9.24
CA VAL A 50 9.25 -8.88 -7.91
C VAL A 50 9.39 -9.99 -6.88
N LYS A 51 10.41 -9.93 -6.00
CA LYS A 51 10.66 -10.88 -4.91
C LYS A 51 10.24 -10.33 -3.55
N SER A 52 10.01 -11.23 -2.57
CA SER A 52 9.65 -10.85 -1.20
C SER A 52 10.67 -9.90 -0.57
N SER A 53 11.98 -10.11 -0.80
CA SER A 53 13.05 -9.22 -0.32
C SER A 53 12.90 -7.78 -0.84
N GLU A 54 12.53 -7.65 -2.12
CA GLU A 54 12.32 -6.36 -2.77
C GLU A 54 11.04 -5.67 -2.28
N ILE A 55 9.96 -6.44 -2.10
CA ILE A 55 8.72 -5.92 -1.50
C ILE A 55 8.98 -5.45 -0.06
N LEU A 56 9.70 -6.24 0.74
CA LEU A 56 10.05 -5.92 2.12
C LEU A 56 10.90 -4.63 2.20
N GLY A 57 11.92 -4.51 1.36
CA GLY A 57 12.75 -3.30 1.27
C GLY A 57 11.91 -2.06 0.92
N GLY A 58 11.05 -2.18 -0.09
CA GLY A 58 10.14 -1.12 -0.51
C GLY A 58 9.16 -0.70 0.59
N ALA A 59 8.51 -1.67 1.24
CA ALA A 59 7.58 -1.42 2.34
C ALA A 59 8.26 -0.78 3.56
N THR A 60 9.50 -1.20 3.87
CA THR A 60 10.29 -0.63 4.95
C THR A 60 10.48 0.88 4.75
N VAL A 61 10.92 1.30 3.57
CA VAL A 61 11.14 2.74 3.27
C VAL A 61 9.82 3.51 3.23
N MET A 62 8.77 2.95 2.66
CA MET A 62 7.45 3.58 2.63
C MET A 62 6.91 3.80 4.06
N ARG A 63 7.06 2.81 4.95
CA ARG A 63 6.70 2.96 6.37
C ARG A 63 7.57 3.97 7.11
N GLU A 64 8.87 4.04 6.80
CA GLU A 64 9.80 5.02 7.37
C GLU A 64 9.40 6.46 7.03
N LEU A 65 9.03 6.72 5.77
CA LEU A 65 8.71 8.04 5.25
C LEU A 65 7.25 8.47 5.41
N ALA A 66 6.38 7.57 5.87
CA ALA A 66 4.96 7.87 6.04
C ALA A 66 4.71 8.84 7.21
N THR A 67 3.78 9.78 7.02
CA THR A 67 3.20 10.57 8.12
C THR A 67 2.36 9.64 8.99
N LYS A 68 2.84 9.36 10.21
CA LYS A 68 2.25 8.39 11.12
C LYS A 68 0.98 8.91 11.77
N VAL A 69 -0.01 8.04 11.95
CA VAL A 69 -1.16 8.26 12.80
C VAL A 69 -0.87 7.60 14.16
N GLN A 70 -0.69 8.43 15.20
CA GLN A 70 -0.36 7.95 16.54
C GLN A 70 -1.65 7.60 17.29
N LEU A 71 -1.77 6.36 17.70
CA LEU A 71 -2.93 5.83 18.42
C LEU A 71 -2.46 5.22 19.76
N SER A 72 -3.36 5.12 20.72
CA SER A 72 -3.18 4.25 21.86
C SER A 72 -3.05 2.79 21.44
N ASP A 73 -2.57 1.93 22.32
CA ASP A 73 -2.41 0.50 21.98
C ASP A 73 -3.78 -0.16 21.79
N HIS A 74 -4.02 -0.60 20.57
CA HIS A 74 -5.23 -1.33 20.18
C HIS A 74 -4.84 -2.66 19.53
N PRO A 75 -4.62 -3.72 20.29
CA PRO A 75 -4.14 -5.01 19.77
C PRO A 75 -5.10 -5.65 18.75
N HIS A 76 -6.36 -5.26 18.77
CA HIS A 76 -7.40 -5.73 17.82
C HIS A 76 -7.73 -4.72 16.73
N MET A 77 -6.94 -3.63 16.59
CA MET A 77 -7.14 -2.70 15.47
C MET A 77 -6.93 -3.39 14.13
N VAL A 78 -7.81 -3.15 13.19
CA VAL A 78 -7.79 -3.80 11.87
C VAL A 78 -7.76 -2.79 10.74
N ASP A 79 -7.03 -3.14 9.66
CA ASP A 79 -7.16 -2.52 8.34
C ASP A 79 -7.84 -3.49 7.38
N THR A 80 -8.75 -2.96 6.57
CA THR A 80 -9.37 -3.69 5.46
C THR A 80 -8.95 -3.03 4.16
N CYS A 81 -8.05 -3.64 3.44
CA CYS A 81 -7.45 -3.06 2.24
C CYS A 81 -7.31 -4.10 1.13
N GLY A 82 -6.77 -3.68 0.01
CA GLY A 82 -6.45 -4.58 -1.10
C GLY A 82 -5.39 -3.96 -1.99
N THR A 83 -4.78 -4.78 -2.82
CA THR A 83 -3.80 -4.33 -3.82
C THR A 83 -4.45 -3.50 -4.92
N GLY A 84 -5.77 -3.59 -5.05
CA GLY A 84 -6.53 -3.00 -6.14
C GLY A 84 -6.18 -3.62 -7.49
N GLY A 85 -6.77 -3.07 -8.54
CA GLY A 85 -6.36 -3.43 -9.91
C GLY A 85 -6.92 -4.76 -10.43
N SER A 86 -7.90 -5.39 -9.78
CA SER A 86 -8.52 -6.63 -10.28
C SER A 86 -9.24 -6.45 -11.63
N GLY A 87 -9.57 -5.20 -11.99
CA GLY A 87 -10.33 -4.89 -13.21
C GLY A 87 -11.82 -5.28 -13.11
N SER A 88 -12.24 -5.89 -12.01
CA SER A 88 -13.63 -6.23 -11.75
C SER A 88 -14.40 -5.00 -11.26
N ASN A 89 -15.54 -4.71 -11.89
CA ASN A 89 -16.41 -3.59 -11.49
C ASN A 89 -17.27 -3.97 -10.27
N LYS A 90 -16.62 -4.24 -9.14
CA LYS A 90 -17.28 -4.57 -7.87
C LYS A 90 -17.62 -3.31 -7.10
N PHE A 91 -18.53 -3.42 -6.13
CA PHE A 91 -18.68 -2.38 -5.12
C PHE A 91 -17.46 -2.38 -4.18
N ASN A 92 -17.29 -1.31 -3.41
CA ASN A 92 -16.13 -1.14 -2.53
C ASN A 92 -16.23 -2.03 -1.29
N VAL A 93 -16.01 -3.35 -1.46
CA VAL A 93 -16.18 -4.40 -0.44
C VAL A 93 -15.38 -4.03 0.82
N SER A 94 -14.10 -3.75 0.70
CA SER A 94 -13.26 -3.43 1.87
C SER A 94 -13.69 -2.15 2.60
N THR A 95 -14.35 -1.19 1.91
CA THR A 95 -14.91 0.01 2.57
C THR A 95 -16.18 -0.35 3.34
N ALA A 96 -17.08 -1.11 2.73
CA ALA A 96 -18.29 -1.58 3.40
C ALA A 96 -17.95 -2.46 4.62
N SER A 97 -17.01 -3.40 4.47
CA SER A 97 -16.54 -4.27 5.56
C SER A 97 -15.93 -3.46 6.72
N ALA A 98 -15.18 -2.38 6.42
CA ALA A 98 -14.63 -1.48 7.43
C ALA A 98 -15.73 -0.86 8.30
N ILE A 99 -16.79 -0.36 7.67
CA ILE A 99 -17.92 0.26 8.38
C ILE A 99 -18.65 -0.78 9.24
N VAL A 100 -18.95 -1.96 8.68
CA VAL A 100 -19.62 -3.05 9.41
C VAL A 100 -18.77 -3.52 10.59
N ALA A 101 -17.47 -3.68 10.41
CA ALA A 101 -16.56 -4.08 11.49
C ALA A 101 -16.53 -3.03 12.61
N ALA A 102 -16.49 -1.75 12.28
CA ALA A 102 -16.54 -0.67 13.27
C ALA A 102 -17.87 -0.65 14.03
N CYS A 103 -19.02 -0.85 13.34
CA CYS A 103 -20.32 -0.97 13.98
C CYS A 103 -20.40 -2.21 14.90
N ALA A 104 -19.63 -3.26 14.61
CA ALA A 104 -19.52 -4.45 15.46
C ALA A 104 -18.54 -4.26 16.64
N GLY A 105 -17.93 -3.08 16.80
CA GLY A 105 -17.06 -2.73 17.91
C GLY A 105 -15.55 -2.85 17.64
N ALA A 106 -15.12 -3.16 16.42
CA ALA A 106 -13.72 -3.15 16.08
C ALA A 106 -13.20 -1.71 15.95
N LYS A 107 -11.91 -1.49 16.30
CA LYS A 107 -11.19 -0.26 15.92
C LYS A 107 -10.65 -0.44 14.50
N VAL A 108 -11.07 0.42 13.58
CA VAL A 108 -10.71 0.31 12.16
C VAL A 108 -9.84 1.50 11.74
N ALA A 109 -8.59 1.21 11.40
CA ALA A 109 -7.65 2.17 10.83
C ALA A 109 -7.53 1.91 9.32
N LYS A 110 -8.50 2.38 8.54
CA LYS A 110 -8.58 2.07 7.12
C LYS A 110 -7.62 2.91 6.29
N HIS A 111 -6.67 2.24 5.64
CA HIS A 111 -5.81 2.86 4.63
C HIS A 111 -6.41 2.67 3.23
N GLY A 112 -6.39 3.71 2.40
CA GLY A 112 -6.97 3.60 1.08
C GLY A 112 -6.67 4.77 0.15
N ASN A 113 -7.09 4.60 -1.12
CA ASN A 113 -6.83 5.58 -2.18
C ASN A 113 -8.03 5.69 -3.11
N ARG A 114 -7.93 6.60 -4.09
CA ARG A 114 -8.84 6.65 -5.24
C ARG A 114 -8.64 5.45 -6.15
N GLY A 115 -9.64 5.14 -6.95
CA GLY A 115 -9.54 4.09 -7.98
C GLY A 115 -8.42 4.40 -8.98
N ALA A 116 -7.48 3.46 -9.15
CA ALA A 116 -6.43 3.59 -10.17
C ALA A 116 -6.84 2.99 -11.51
N THR A 117 -7.53 1.87 -11.49
CA THR A 117 -8.00 1.12 -12.68
C THR A 117 -9.49 0.79 -12.63
N SER A 118 -10.12 0.98 -11.48
CA SER A 118 -11.56 0.81 -11.25
C SER A 118 -12.28 2.16 -11.39
N LYS A 119 -13.60 2.11 -11.59
CA LYS A 119 -14.46 3.32 -11.64
C LYS A 119 -14.50 4.10 -10.33
N SER A 120 -14.24 3.44 -9.20
CA SER A 120 -14.33 4.02 -7.87
C SER A 120 -13.41 3.27 -6.90
N GLY A 121 -12.58 4.01 -6.16
CA GLY A 121 -11.82 3.51 -5.02
C GLY A 121 -12.49 3.86 -3.69
N SER A 122 -11.89 3.48 -2.57
CA SER A 122 -12.42 3.78 -1.24
C SER A 122 -12.57 5.26 -0.97
N ALA A 123 -11.58 6.07 -1.39
CA ALA A 123 -11.62 7.52 -1.23
C ALA A 123 -12.77 8.15 -2.01
N ASP A 124 -13.03 7.69 -3.23
CA ASP A 124 -14.09 8.25 -4.08
C ASP A 124 -15.48 8.05 -3.46
N VAL A 125 -15.74 6.85 -2.91
CA VAL A 125 -17.01 6.54 -2.21
C VAL A 125 -17.17 7.36 -0.94
N LEU A 126 -16.12 7.44 -0.12
CA LEU A 126 -16.16 8.16 1.15
C LEU A 126 -16.35 9.68 0.93
N GLU A 127 -15.69 10.25 -0.07
CA GLU A 127 -15.86 11.65 -0.46
C GLU A 127 -17.29 11.92 -0.96
N ALA A 128 -17.85 11.03 -1.80
CA ALA A 128 -19.23 11.12 -2.25
C ALA A 128 -20.24 10.98 -1.09
N ALA A 129 -19.88 10.28 -0.03
CA ALA A 129 -20.66 10.19 1.20
C ALA A 129 -20.47 11.40 2.15
N GLY A 130 -19.67 12.41 1.76
CA GLY A 130 -19.42 13.62 2.54
C GLY A 130 -18.31 13.50 3.57
N ILE A 131 -17.51 12.43 3.54
CA ILE A 131 -16.37 12.26 4.45
C ILE A 131 -15.21 13.16 4.02
N ASN A 132 -14.64 13.91 4.97
CA ASN A 132 -13.47 14.74 4.71
C ASN A 132 -12.21 13.85 4.60
N LEU A 133 -11.58 13.84 3.42
CA LEU A 133 -10.36 13.05 3.15
C LEU A 133 -9.07 13.79 3.52
N THR A 134 -9.15 15.08 3.89
CA THR A 134 -7.97 15.94 4.12
C THR A 134 -7.73 16.22 5.61
N LEU A 135 -8.19 15.31 6.48
CA LEU A 135 -7.92 15.38 7.91
C LEU A 135 -6.42 15.26 8.20
N SER A 136 -5.95 15.96 9.23
CA SER A 136 -4.60 15.78 9.75
C SER A 136 -4.43 14.37 10.35
N ALA A 137 -3.20 13.92 10.56
CA ALA A 137 -2.93 12.63 11.20
C ALA A 137 -3.50 12.57 12.62
N GLU A 138 -3.48 13.70 13.34
CA GLU A 138 -4.04 13.86 14.67
C GLU A 138 -5.58 13.77 14.66
N ASP A 139 -6.24 14.41 13.68
CA ASP A 139 -7.70 14.34 13.53
C ASP A 139 -8.16 12.95 13.13
N VAL A 140 -7.40 12.25 12.27
CA VAL A 140 -7.66 10.84 11.94
C VAL A 140 -7.54 9.97 13.19
N ALA A 141 -6.50 10.18 14.00
CA ALA A 141 -6.35 9.46 15.28
C ALA A 141 -7.53 9.70 16.20
N ALA A 142 -7.92 10.98 16.40
CA ALA A 142 -9.08 11.33 17.21
C ALA A 142 -10.38 10.67 16.68
N THR A 143 -10.55 10.61 15.36
CA THR A 143 -11.72 9.96 14.75
C THR A 143 -11.74 8.45 15.05
N ILE A 144 -10.60 7.75 14.92
CA ILE A 144 -10.50 6.33 15.26
C ILE A 144 -10.83 6.10 16.76
N GLU A 145 -10.31 6.93 17.63
CA GLU A 145 -10.53 6.79 19.06
C GLU A 145 -12.00 7.04 19.48
N GLN A 146 -12.63 8.06 18.92
CA GLN A 146 -13.98 8.48 19.30
C GLN A 146 -15.08 7.70 18.57
N VAL A 147 -14.92 7.49 17.27
CA VAL A 147 -15.94 6.89 16.39
C VAL A 147 -15.71 5.40 16.15
N GLY A 148 -14.47 4.91 16.35
CA GLY A 148 -14.11 3.52 16.10
C GLY A 148 -13.58 3.26 14.70
N ILE A 149 -13.67 4.22 13.76
CA ILE A 149 -13.16 4.12 12.40
C ILE A 149 -12.56 5.44 11.95
N GLY A 150 -11.42 5.39 11.23
CA GLY A 150 -10.85 6.53 10.54
C GLY A 150 -10.27 6.13 9.19
N PHE A 151 -10.27 7.06 8.25
CA PHE A 151 -9.76 6.86 6.90
C PHE A 151 -8.45 7.61 6.69
N MET A 152 -7.41 6.89 6.34
CA MET A 152 -6.10 7.42 6.00
C MET A 152 -5.96 7.48 4.49
N PHE A 153 -6.12 8.68 3.92
CA PHE A 153 -5.99 8.89 2.48
C PHE A 153 -4.52 8.82 2.08
N ALA A 154 -4.14 7.83 1.28
CA ALA A 154 -2.76 7.52 0.94
C ALA A 154 -1.91 8.73 0.49
N PRO A 155 -2.38 9.65 -0.37
CA PRO A 155 -1.62 10.84 -0.75
C PRO A 155 -1.28 11.77 0.42
N ALA A 156 -2.12 11.86 1.45
CA ALA A 156 -1.90 12.72 2.61
C ALA A 156 -0.80 12.14 3.53
N HIS A 157 -0.66 10.82 3.58
CA HIS A 157 0.28 10.15 4.48
C HIS A 157 1.61 9.74 3.80
N HIS A 158 1.64 9.64 2.47
CA HIS A 158 2.82 9.21 1.71
C HIS A 158 3.31 10.32 0.76
N SER A 159 3.63 11.49 1.31
CA SER A 159 4.02 12.68 0.55
C SER A 159 5.25 12.46 -0.35
N ALA A 160 6.16 11.56 0.01
CA ALA A 160 7.33 11.20 -0.77
C ALA A 160 6.97 10.54 -2.13
N MET A 161 5.75 9.99 -2.27
CA MET A 161 5.25 9.46 -3.54
C MET A 161 5.22 10.48 -4.68
N LYS A 162 5.21 11.79 -4.35
CA LYS A 162 5.27 12.86 -5.36
C LYS A 162 6.47 12.72 -6.31
N HIS A 163 7.57 12.13 -5.85
CA HIS A 163 8.81 11.95 -6.64
C HIS A 163 8.74 10.80 -7.65
N VAL A 164 7.75 9.92 -7.55
CA VAL A 164 7.60 8.76 -8.44
C VAL A 164 6.24 8.70 -9.16
N ILE A 165 5.31 9.58 -8.79
CA ILE A 165 3.93 9.51 -9.31
C ILE A 165 3.86 9.81 -10.80
N THR A 166 4.69 10.73 -11.33
CA THR A 166 4.76 11.06 -12.75
C THR A 166 5.18 9.84 -13.56
N ALA A 167 6.34 9.26 -13.24
CA ALA A 167 6.83 8.06 -13.88
C ALA A 167 5.78 6.93 -13.85
N ARG A 168 5.14 6.67 -12.70
CA ARG A 168 4.10 5.64 -12.56
C ARG A 168 2.88 5.87 -13.46
N LYS A 169 2.44 7.13 -13.58
CA LYS A 169 1.30 7.48 -14.46
C LYS A 169 1.63 7.29 -15.93
N GLU A 170 2.82 7.73 -16.34
CA GLU A 170 3.28 7.66 -17.72
C GLU A 170 3.54 6.22 -18.19
N ILE A 171 4.09 5.36 -17.33
CA ILE A 171 4.29 3.93 -17.63
C ILE A 171 2.96 3.20 -17.87
N GLY A 172 1.92 3.56 -17.14
CA GLY A 172 0.57 3.00 -17.32
C GLY A 172 0.42 1.51 -17.00
N VAL A 173 1.45 0.85 -16.43
CA VAL A 173 1.40 -0.56 -16.03
C VAL A 173 1.50 -0.71 -14.52
N ARG A 174 1.18 -1.90 -14.01
CA ARG A 174 1.38 -2.25 -12.61
C ARG A 174 2.88 -2.27 -12.29
N THR A 175 3.20 -1.84 -11.08
CA THR A 175 4.56 -1.82 -10.54
C THR A 175 4.56 -2.36 -9.11
N VAL A 176 5.71 -2.51 -8.50
CA VAL A 176 5.84 -2.90 -7.08
C VAL A 176 4.97 -2.04 -6.15
N PHE A 177 4.74 -0.77 -6.47
CA PHE A 177 3.89 0.13 -5.67
C PHE A 177 2.44 -0.33 -5.55
N ASN A 178 1.94 -1.16 -6.47
CA ASN A 178 0.60 -1.74 -6.34
C ASN A 178 0.53 -2.80 -5.22
N LEU A 179 1.65 -3.41 -4.87
CA LEU A 179 1.76 -4.36 -3.77
C LEU A 179 2.06 -3.66 -2.44
N LEU A 180 2.72 -2.50 -2.47
CA LEU A 180 3.18 -1.81 -1.26
C LEU A 180 2.05 -1.14 -0.46
N GLY A 181 0.95 -0.73 -1.12
CA GLY A 181 -0.15 -0.01 -0.47
C GLY A 181 -0.67 -0.70 0.81
N PRO A 182 -1.10 -1.97 0.74
CA PRO A 182 -1.57 -2.73 1.91
C PRO A 182 -0.53 -2.94 3.01
N LEU A 183 0.76 -2.86 2.67
CA LEU A 183 1.88 -3.11 3.59
C LEU A 183 2.30 -1.86 4.39
N THR A 184 1.71 -0.70 4.10
CA THR A 184 2.23 0.60 4.54
C THR A 184 1.21 1.46 5.28
N ASN A 185 0.30 0.81 6.01
CA ASN A 185 -0.71 1.48 6.82
C ASN A 185 -0.06 2.49 7.80
N PRO A 186 -0.44 3.78 7.75
CA PRO A 186 0.18 4.83 8.56
C PRO A 186 -0.04 4.68 10.08
N ALA A 187 -1.11 4.01 10.51
CA ALA A 187 -1.39 3.71 11.91
C ALA A 187 -0.69 2.43 12.40
N GLY A 188 -0.03 1.70 11.49
CA GLY A 188 0.63 0.44 11.85
C GLY A 188 -0.34 -0.64 12.33
N ALA A 189 -1.56 -0.71 11.77
CA ALA A 189 -2.57 -1.70 12.16
C ALA A 189 -1.96 -3.10 12.26
N PRO A 190 -2.03 -3.76 13.43
CA PRO A 190 -1.41 -5.07 13.63
C PRO A 190 -2.16 -6.20 12.94
N ASN A 191 -3.44 -5.97 12.63
CA ASN A 191 -4.30 -6.97 11.99
C ASN A 191 -4.81 -6.45 10.66
N GLN A 192 -4.86 -7.30 9.63
CA GLN A 192 -5.28 -6.89 8.30
C GLN A 192 -6.07 -7.98 7.57
N ILE A 193 -7.05 -7.54 6.76
CA ILE A 193 -7.61 -8.35 5.68
C ILE A 193 -7.18 -7.69 4.37
N VAL A 194 -6.44 -8.44 3.55
CA VAL A 194 -5.85 -7.94 2.32
C VAL A 194 -6.39 -8.71 1.11
N GLY A 195 -7.17 -8.05 0.27
CA GLY A 195 -7.58 -8.61 -1.02
C GLY A 195 -6.44 -8.49 -2.05
N VAL A 196 -6.16 -9.56 -2.78
CA VAL A 196 -5.15 -9.56 -3.84
C VAL A 196 -5.75 -9.93 -5.19
N PHE A 197 -5.35 -9.20 -6.22
CA PHE A 197 -5.83 -9.40 -7.59
C PHE A 197 -5.36 -10.73 -8.23
N ASP A 198 -4.39 -11.41 -7.63
CA ASP A 198 -3.81 -12.66 -8.11
C ASP A 198 -3.35 -13.46 -6.88
N ALA A 199 -3.83 -14.70 -6.76
CA ALA A 199 -3.50 -15.61 -5.66
C ALA A 199 -1.99 -15.91 -5.55
N GLY A 200 -1.24 -15.78 -6.63
CA GLY A 200 0.22 -15.92 -6.62
C GLY A 200 0.94 -14.94 -5.69
N TRP A 201 0.28 -13.82 -5.30
CA TRP A 201 0.81 -12.85 -4.35
C TRP A 201 0.58 -13.22 -2.89
N ILE A 202 -0.24 -14.24 -2.60
CA ILE A 202 -0.52 -14.65 -1.20
C ILE A 202 0.77 -15.05 -0.46
N PRO A 203 1.58 -16.02 -0.95
CA PRO A 203 2.78 -16.44 -0.23
C PRO A 203 3.80 -15.31 -0.01
N PRO A 204 4.23 -14.55 -1.04
CA PRO A 204 5.22 -13.49 -0.85
C PRO A 204 4.74 -12.36 0.07
N LEU A 205 3.46 -11.98 0.03
CA LEU A 205 2.94 -10.95 0.92
C LEU A 205 2.79 -11.42 2.36
N LEU A 206 2.45 -12.70 2.60
CA LEU A 206 2.45 -13.28 3.96
C LEU A 206 3.84 -13.27 4.58
N GLU A 207 4.87 -13.66 3.81
CA GLU A 207 6.26 -13.59 4.24
C GLU A 207 6.65 -12.15 4.65
N VAL A 208 6.36 -11.20 3.78
CA VAL A 208 6.67 -9.78 4.04
C VAL A 208 5.92 -9.24 5.26
N LEU A 209 4.62 -9.52 5.41
CA LEU A 209 3.84 -9.04 6.55
C LEU A 209 4.31 -9.64 7.87
N LYS A 210 4.73 -10.91 7.86
CA LYS A 210 5.38 -11.56 9.01
C LYS A 210 6.66 -10.82 9.41
N GLU A 211 7.55 -10.54 8.47
CA GLU A 211 8.79 -9.80 8.71
C GLU A 211 8.55 -8.35 9.16
N LEU A 212 7.43 -7.74 8.72
CA LEU A 212 7.01 -6.40 9.14
C LEU A 212 6.31 -6.38 10.52
N GLY A 213 6.16 -7.54 11.19
CA GLY A 213 5.65 -7.66 12.54
C GLY A 213 4.13 -7.63 12.66
N SER A 214 3.39 -8.00 11.61
CA SER A 214 1.93 -8.11 11.69
C SER A 214 1.50 -9.26 12.62
N SER A 215 0.43 -9.06 13.38
CA SER A 215 -0.08 -10.04 14.37
C SER A 215 -1.05 -11.03 13.74
N HIS A 216 -2.04 -10.55 12.98
CA HIS A 216 -3.05 -11.38 12.34
C HIS A 216 -3.34 -10.88 10.94
N VAL A 217 -3.13 -11.70 9.93
CA VAL A 217 -3.36 -11.34 8.53
C VAL A 217 -4.13 -12.42 7.79
N LEU A 218 -5.17 -12.00 7.10
CA LEU A 218 -5.85 -12.80 6.09
C LEU A 218 -5.57 -12.18 4.72
N ILE A 219 -4.93 -12.93 3.82
CA ILE A 219 -4.80 -12.52 2.41
C ILE A 219 -5.75 -13.37 1.60
N VAL A 220 -6.62 -12.73 0.85
CA VAL A 220 -7.72 -13.39 0.16
C VAL A 220 -7.71 -13.08 -1.34
N SER A 221 -8.08 -14.10 -2.12
CA SER A 221 -8.35 -14.02 -3.55
C SER A 221 -9.36 -15.11 -3.88
N ALA A 222 -10.48 -14.74 -4.46
CA ALA A 222 -11.52 -15.70 -4.80
C ALA A 222 -11.40 -16.17 -6.26
N GLU A 223 -11.82 -17.40 -6.52
CA GLU A 223 -11.77 -18.01 -7.86
C GLU A 223 -12.63 -17.27 -8.90
N ASP A 224 -13.72 -16.64 -8.45
CA ASP A 224 -14.58 -15.80 -9.28
C ASP A 224 -14.03 -14.38 -9.51
N GLY A 225 -12.82 -14.12 -9.02
CA GLY A 225 -12.15 -12.84 -9.10
C GLY A 225 -12.59 -11.81 -8.06
N LEU A 226 -13.33 -12.20 -7.02
CA LEU A 226 -13.59 -11.35 -5.86
C LEU A 226 -12.31 -11.26 -5.01
N ASP A 227 -11.83 -10.05 -4.75
CA ASP A 227 -10.61 -9.76 -3.99
C ASP A 227 -10.87 -8.77 -2.83
#